data_78b411792b9e934494050bc43dbc342d
#
_entry.id   78b411792b9e934494050bc43dbc342d
#
_cell.length_a   1.000
_cell.length_b   1.000
_cell.length_c   1.000
_cell.angle_alpha   90.00
_cell.angle_beta   90.00
_cell.angle_gamma   90.00
#
_symmetry.space_group_name_H-M   'P 1'
#
loop_
_entity.id
_entity.type
_entity.pdbx_description
1 polymer ?
#
loop_
_entity_poly.entity_id
_entity_poly.type
_entity_poly.pdbx_seq_one_letter_code
_entity_poly.pdbx_strand_id
1 'polypeptide(L)'
;HAQGDAPLLQIVFENLLDIDDRGIQTPLREVSGDQLVLALKGASPELREKIFKNMSSRAAESLREDLEGRGPVKLSEVEGEQKEILKIVRRLADEGQIVLGGGGDEQLI
;
A
#
# COMPACT_ATOMS: atom_id res chain seq x y z
N HIS A 1 17.10 -17.67 -0.98
CA HIS A 1 16.43 -17.81 0.04
C HIS A 1 15.32 -16.92 0.17
N ALA A 2 14.44 -17.31 0.86
CA ALA A 2 13.23 -16.55 1.04
C ALA A 2 13.47 -15.20 1.60
N GLN A 3 14.53 -15.06 2.35
CA GLN A 3 14.75 -13.78 2.93
C GLN A 3 15.09 -12.74 1.95
N GLY A 4 15.54 -13.07 0.78
CA GLY A 4 15.92 -12.08 -0.19
C GLY A 4 14.75 -11.29 -0.71
N ASP A 5 13.54 -11.85 -0.67
CA ASP A 5 12.39 -11.16 -1.21
C ASP A 5 11.82 -10.11 -0.28
N ALA A 6 11.90 -10.31 1.00
CA ALA A 6 11.25 -9.40 1.94
C ALA A 6 11.78 -7.97 1.86
N PRO A 7 13.08 -7.72 1.81
CA PRO A 7 13.54 -6.35 1.70
C PRO A 7 13.12 -5.69 0.40
N LEU A 8 13.11 -6.45 -0.71
CA LEU A 8 12.68 -5.89 -1.97
C LEU A 8 11.19 -5.56 -1.94
N LEU A 9 10.39 -6.40 -1.33
CA LEU A 9 8.97 -6.15 -1.22
C LEU A 9 8.73 -4.87 -0.43
N GLN A 10 9.46 -4.67 0.66
CA GLN A 10 9.28 -3.46 1.44
C GLN A 10 9.65 -2.23 0.63
N ILE A 11 10.72 -2.29 -0.13
CA ILE A 11 11.11 -1.16 -0.97
C ILE A 11 10.02 -0.86 -1.98
N VAL A 12 9.51 -1.88 -2.64
CA VAL A 12 8.49 -1.68 -3.66
C VAL A 12 7.20 -1.17 -3.04
N PHE A 13 6.83 -1.71 -1.88
CA PHE A 13 5.60 -1.28 -1.23
C PHE A 13 5.71 0.18 -0.79
N GLU A 14 6.87 0.58 -0.29
CA GLU A 14 7.06 1.97 0.12
C GLU A 14 7.05 2.93 -1.08
N ASN A 15 7.27 2.43 -2.28
CA ASN A 15 7.18 3.26 -3.46
C ASN A 15 5.76 3.75 -3.70
N LEU A 16 4.77 3.22 -2.99
CA LEU A 16 3.43 3.76 -3.07
C LEU A 16 3.39 5.22 -2.61
N LEU A 17 4.38 5.64 -1.85
CA LEU A 17 4.49 7.05 -1.48
C LEU A 17 4.65 7.96 -2.69
N ASP A 18 5.16 7.43 -3.79
CA ASP A 18 5.37 8.21 -5.01
C ASP A 18 4.10 8.36 -5.85
N ILE A 19 3.06 7.61 -5.55
CA ILE A 19 1.80 7.76 -6.27
C ILE A 19 1.08 8.97 -5.70
N ASP A 20 0.48 9.78 -6.56
CA ASP A 20 -0.20 10.96 -6.07
C ASP A 20 -1.47 10.57 -5.31
N ASP A 21 -2.04 11.52 -4.59
CA ASP A 21 -3.18 11.22 -3.72
C ASP A 21 -4.35 10.67 -4.50
N ARG A 22 -4.62 11.21 -5.67
CA ARG A 22 -5.74 10.75 -6.46
C ARG A 22 -5.49 9.31 -6.93
N GLY A 23 -4.27 9.01 -7.35
CA GLY A 23 -3.93 7.68 -7.81
C GLY A 23 -3.98 6.63 -6.73
N ILE A 24 -3.63 7.00 -5.50
CA ILE A 24 -3.63 6.04 -4.43
C ILE A 24 -5.06 5.69 -3.99
N GLN A 25 -6.01 6.59 -4.21
CA GLN A 25 -7.39 6.34 -3.81
C GLN A 25 -8.03 5.23 -4.63
N THR A 26 -7.62 5.07 -5.87
CA THR A 26 -8.21 4.06 -6.74
C THR A 26 -7.96 2.63 -6.24
N PRO A 27 -6.72 2.23 -5.96
CA PRO A 27 -6.50 0.90 -5.42
C PRO A 27 -7.11 0.71 -4.03
N LEU A 28 -7.21 1.77 -3.24
CA LEU A 28 -7.77 1.63 -1.91
C LEU A 28 -9.24 1.20 -1.95
N ARG A 29 -9.94 1.50 -3.03
CA ARG A 29 -11.32 1.08 -3.16
C ARG A 29 -11.45 -0.42 -3.39
N GLU A 30 -10.40 -1.06 -3.87
CA GLU A 30 -10.43 -2.48 -4.17
C GLU A 30 -9.87 -3.34 -3.06
N VAL A 31 -9.33 -2.74 -2.02
CA VAL A 31 -8.69 -3.48 -0.94
C VAL A 31 -9.61 -3.49 0.27
N SER A 32 -9.80 -4.66 0.88
CA SER A 32 -10.63 -4.73 2.08
C SER A 32 -9.90 -4.13 3.27
N GLY A 33 -10.64 -3.78 4.29
CA GLY A 33 -10.03 -3.24 5.50
C GLY A 33 -9.06 -4.20 6.15
N ASP A 34 -9.40 -5.49 6.19
CA ASP A 34 -8.51 -6.48 6.78
C ASP A 34 -7.20 -6.60 6.02
N GLN A 35 -7.25 -6.58 4.70
CA GLN A 35 -6.04 -6.64 3.90
C GLN A 35 -5.18 -5.42 4.15
N LEU A 36 -5.82 -4.27 4.25
CA LEU A 36 -5.10 -3.03 4.44
C LEU A 36 -4.44 -2.99 5.81
N VAL A 37 -5.13 -3.45 6.85
CA VAL A 37 -4.54 -3.47 8.19
C VAL A 37 -3.28 -4.33 8.21
N LEU A 38 -3.36 -5.53 7.62
CA LEU A 38 -2.20 -6.40 7.60
C LEU A 38 -1.05 -5.78 6.82
N ALA A 39 -1.34 -5.23 5.66
CA ALA A 39 -0.28 -4.62 4.85
C ALA A 39 0.36 -3.44 5.57
N LEU A 40 -0.45 -2.64 6.28
CA LEU A 40 0.07 -1.48 6.96
C LEU A 40 0.88 -1.81 8.19
N LYS A 41 0.72 -3.02 8.74
CA LYS A 41 1.57 -3.44 9.84
C LYS A 41 3.05 -3.39 9.45
N GLY A 42 3.33 -3.62 8.19
CA GLY A 42 4.71 -3.57 7.71
C GLY A 42 5.06 -2.29 6.98
N ALA A 43 4.22 -1.28 7.02
CA ALA A 43 4.45 -0.05 6.29
C ALA A 43 5.08 1.01 7.20
N SER A 44 5.79 1.96 6.60
CA SER A 44 6.36 3.05 7.35
C SER A 44 5.26 3.98 7.85
N PRO A 45 5.52 4.76 8.89
CA PRO A 45 4.53 5.73 9.35
C PRO A 45 4.11 6.70 8.26
N GLU A 46 5.03 7.07 7.39
CA GLU A 46 4.72 7.99 6.30
C GLU A 46 3.71 7.39 5.34
N LEU A 47 3.89 6.12 4.99
CA LEU A 47 2.96 5.48 4.08
C LEU A 47 1.61 5.28 4.75
N ARG A 48 1.60 4.92 6.03
CA ARG A 48 0.34 4.80 6.76
C ARG A 48 -0.44 6.10 6.72
N GLU A 49 0.23 7.21 6.98
CA GLU A 49 -0.44 8.50 6.99
C GLU A 49 -0.95 8.88 5.60
N LYS A 50 -0.18 8.57 4.57
CA LYS A 50 -0.63 8.86 3.22
C LYS A 50 -1.92 8.09 2.91
N ILE A 51 -1.99 6.85 3.32
CA ILE A 51 -3.18 6.04 3.09
C ILE A 51 -4.36 6.57 3.90
N PHE A 52 -4.12 6.90 5.18
CA PHE A 52 -5.19 7.41 6.03
C PHE A 52 -5.77 8.71 5.49
N LYS A 53 -4.93 9.62 5.00
CA LYS A 53 -5.44 10.89 4.54
C LYS A 53 -6.20 10.77 3.23
N ASN A 54 -6.08 9.63 2.55
CA ASN A 54 -6.81 9.40 1.32
C ASN A 54 -8.05 8.55 1.51
N MET A 55 -8.49 8.41 2.76
CA MET A 55 -9.71 7.70 3.10
C MET A 55 -10.65 8.65 3.81
N SER A 56 -11.91 8.27 3.94
CA SER A 56 -12.83 9.09 4.71
C SER A 56 -12.35 9.10 6.17
N SER A 57 -12.71 10.12 6.91
CA SER A 57 -12.32 10.22 8.31
C SER A 57 -12.75 9.02 9.11
N ARG A 58 -13.96 8.55 8.87
CA ARG A 58 -14.48 7.41 9.61
C ARG A 58 -13.72 6.15 9.27
N ALA A 59 -13.43 5.93 8.00
CA ALA A 59 -12.70 4.73 7.59
C ALA A 59 -11.28 4.76 8.12
N ALA A 60 -10.64 5.91 8.08
CA ALA A 60 -9.27 6.05 8.58
C ALA A 60 -9.21 5.79 10.07
N GLU A 61 -10.19 6.31 10.81
CA GLU A 61 -10.23 6.10 12.25
C GLU A 61 -10.42 4.64 12.59
N SER A 62 -11.34 3.98 11.90
CA SER A 62 -11.59 2.56 12.12
C SER A 62 -10.33 1.75 11.81
N LEU A 63 -9.65 2.10 10.73
CA LEU A 63 -8.44 1.39 10.35
C LEU A 63 -7.32 1.59 11.35
N ARG A 64 -7.18 2.81 11.88
CA ARG A 64 -6.18 3.07 12.90
C ARG A 64 -6.44 2.24 14.14
N GLU A 65 -7.70 2.17 14.56
CA GLU A 65 -8.05 1.40 15.74
C GLU A 65 -7.76 -0.08 15.53
N ASP A 66 -8.07 -0.61 14.34
CA ASP A 66 -7.78 -1.99 14.04
C ASP A 66 -6.28 -2.23 14.04
N LEU A 67 -5.53 -1.31 13.48
CA LEU A 67 -4.09 -1.45 13.39
C LEU A 67 -3.46 -1.50 14.78
N GLU A 68 -3.92 -0.62 15.66
CA GLU A 68 -3.39 -0.56 17.01
C GLU A 68 -3.82 -1.75 17.85
N GLY A 69 -5.04 -2.22 17.65
CA GLY A 69 -5.57 -3.31 18.44
C GLY A 69 -5.23 -4.69 17.97
N ARG A 70 -4.72 -4.81 16.75
CA ARG A 70 -4.53 -6.13 16.19
C ARG A 70 -3.42 -6.93 16.84
N GLY A 71 -2.40 -6.29 17.32
CA GLY A 71 -1.31 -7.01 17.94
C GLY A 71 -0.42 -7.68 16.93
N PRO A 72 0.45 -8.59 17.36
CA PRO A 72 1.40 -9.22 16.47
C PRO A 72 0.73 -10.04 15.39
N VAL A 73 1.28 -9.99 14.19
CA VAL A 73 0.79 -10.79 13.07
C VAL A 73 1.98 -11.46 12.40
N LYS A 74 1.71 -12.47 11.62
CA LYS A 74 2.80 -13.17 10.96
C LYS A 74 3.33 -12.34 9.81
N LEU A 75 4.65 -12.30 9.67
CA LEU A 75 5.26 -11.56 8.59
C LEU A 75 4.76 -12.07 7.24
N SER A 76 4.56 -13.38 7.10
CA SER A 76 4.07 -13.92 5.84
C SER A 76 2.69 -13.39 5.49
N GLU A 77 1.85 -13.13 6.49
CA GLU A 77 0.54 -12.57 6.24
C GLU A 77 0.65 -11.12 5.78
N VAL A 78 1.54 -10.37 6.41
CA VAL A 78 1.76 -8.98 6.04
C VAL A 78 2.25 -8.93 4.59
N GLU A 79 3.25 -9.73 4.26
CA GLU A 79 3.81 -9.73 2.92
C GLU A 79 2.82 -10.20 1.89
N GLY A 80 2.00 -11.19 2.24
CA GLY A 80 0.99 -11.66 1.32
C GLY A 80 0.00 -10.57 0.93
N GLU A 81 -0.43 -9.78 1.91
CA GLU A 81 -1.36 -8.71 1.61
C GLU A 81 -0.69 -7.56 0.87
N GLN A 82 0.57 -7.28 1.20
CA GLN A 82 1.29 -6.25 0.48
C GLN A 82 1.43 -6.63 -1.00
N LYS A 83 1.70 -7.90 -1.28
CA LYS A 83 1.80 -8.37 -2.65
C LYS A 83 0.47 -8.25 -3.39
N GLU A 84 -0.63 -8.54 -2.70
CA GLU A 84 -1.93 -8.42 -3.32
C GLU A 84 -2.25 -6.96 -3.67
N ILE A 85 -1.92 -6.06 -2.78
CA ILE A 85 -2.14 -4.65 -3.04
C ILE A 85 -1.29 -4.19 -4.22
N LEU A 86 -0.04 -4.64 -4.28
CA LEU A 86 0.82 -4.28 -5.39
C LEU A 86 0.32 -4.82 -6.72
N LYS A 87 -0.31 -6.00 -6.71
CA LYS A 87 -0.90 -6.53 -7.93
C LYS A 87 -2.03 -5.64 -8.41
N ILE A 88 -2.84 -5.16 -7.49
CA ILE A 88 -3.93 -4.25 -7.83
C ILE A 88 -3.37 -2.94 -8.40
N VAL A 89 -2.35 -2.40 -7.75
CA VAL A 89 -1.72 -1.17 -8.20
C VAL A 89 -1.13 -1.36 -9.59
N ARG A 90 -0.45 -2.47 -9.83
CA ARG A 90 0.16 -2.74 -11.11
C ARG A 90 -0.89 -2.87 -12.20
N ARG A 91 -1.97 -3.56 -11.90
CA ARG A 91 -3.05 -3.70 -12.88
C ARG A 91 -3.63 -2.34 -13.24
N LEU A 92 -3.86 -1.50 -12.24
CA LEU A 92 -4.42 -0.19 -12.50
C LEU A 92 -3.45 0.70 -13.29
N ALA A 93 -2.17 0.55 -13.02
CA ALA A 93 -1.17 1.29 -13.78
C ALA A 93 -1.15 0.82 -15.23
N ASP A 94 -1.25 -0.49 -15.44
CA ASP A 94 -1.26 -1.03 -16.79
C ASP A 94 -2.51 -0.59 -17.56
N GLU A 95 -3.59 -0.33 -16.84
CA GLU A 95 -4.82 0.16 -17.46
C GLU A 95 -4.82 1.68 -17.64
N GLY A 96 -3.79 2.33 -17.19
CA GLY A 96 -3.69 3.78 -17.33
C GLY A 96 -4.45 4.57 -16.29
N GLN A 97 -4.96 3.90 -15.25
CA GLN A 97 -5.74 4.61 -14.24
C GLN A 97 -4.89 5.27 -13.18
N ILE A 98 -3.65 4.85 -13.02
CA ILE A 98 -2.74 5.53 -12.10
C ILE A 98 -1.36 5.54 -12.73
N VAL A 99 -0.51 6.43 -12.25
CA VAL A 99 0.85 6.56 -12.72
C VAL A 99 1.77 6.14 -11.59
N LEU A 100 2.61 5.14 -11.85
CA LEU A 100 3.54 4.67 -10.85
C LEU A 100 4.79 5.50 -10.85
N GLY A 101 5.28 5.78 -9.65
CA GLY A 101 6.53 6.44 -9.52
C GLY A 101 6.55 7.73 -10.25
N GLY A 102 6.17 8.75 -9.64
CA GLY A 102 6.08 10.01 -10.28
C GLY A 102 7.27 10.32 -11.11
N GLY A 103 8.38 9.77 -10.78
CA GLY A 103 9.52 10.09 -11.54
C GLY A 103 9.59 9.42 -12.86
N GLY A 104 8.76 8.45 -13.03
CA GLY A 104 8.88 7.73 -14.23
C GLY A 104 8.72 8.52 -15.43
N ASP A 105 8.19 9.66 -15.24
CA ASP A 105 7.95 10.35 -16.33
C ASP A 105 9.11 10.75 -17.01
N GLU A 106 10.12 10.82 -16.40
CA GLU A 106 11.10 11.32 -17.06
C GLU A 106 11.58 10.56 -18.11
N GLN A 107 11.33 9.52 -18.17
CA GLN A 107 11.89 8.83 -19.11
C GLN A 107 11.45 9.00 -20.36
N LEU A 108 10.74 9.77 -20.58
CA LEU A 108 10.26 9.86 -21.73
C LEU A 108 11.17 10.18 -22.65
N ILE A 109 11.77 10.25 -22.97
CA ILE A 109 12.54 10.53 -23.88
C ILE A 109 12.39 10.49 -24.97
#